data_3f696131c3fc422f283e3210689871f1
#
_entry.id   3f696131c3fc422f283e3210689871f1
#
_cell.length_a   1.000
_cell.length_b   1.000
_cell.length_c   1.000
_cell.angle_alpha   90.00
_cell.angle_beta   90.00
_cell.angle_gamma   90.00
#
_symmetry.space_group_name_H-M   'P 1'
#
loop_
_entity.id
_entity.type
_entity.pdbx_description
1 polymer ?
#
loop_
_entity_poly.entity_id
_entity_poly.type
_entity_poly.pdbx_seq_one_letter_code
_entity_poly.pdbx_strand_id
1 'polypeptide(L)'
;MQNNRLRSYFFILALFFLSACGGGGGGSPSDNNLAPFITNSSTDFNVKENQTEAFTVIAGDPDGDAISFSLSGTDSSKLSINSSGDLSFISAPDYENPSDANTDNDYEFSVSIFDGSLTASEGFTITITDDPSDNPDTDPTCGVYIVDGDIAIQNAEQCEMTRGGFFREFIQYIPQSINENGENAPIVFVMHGYTGYDDWIFNYSNFQTQADEHGFILIYPQGTIYQPTGETHWNAGGTPQSTTDDIDYIDSIIDYLDGNYLVNLKRIYSTGMSNGGMMSYVLACQLSYRIAGIASVTGSMANQTFDECDPKHPMPVMQIHGAMDTIVPYEGRENRKPIDDVMEYWVNYNGCNMTPSEIIIEDNDEDGMGGALSVYSGCLNDVSVELYYLHGLGHQWPSIKGTRVFDIDSASVIWEFFSKYDVYGSME
;
A
#
# COMPACT_ATOMS: atom_id res chain seq x y z
N MET A 1 -28.72 13.74 24.88
CA MET A 1 -30.07 13.34 25.29
C MET A 1 -30.56 12.23 24.40
N GLN A 2 -31.11 11.17 24.99
CA GLN A 2 -31.63 9.89 24.45
C GLN A 2 -30.63 8.75 24.35
N ASN A 3 -30.46 8.04 25.36
CA ASN A 3 -31.05 6.81 25.90
C ASN A 3 -30.98 5.60 24.94
N ASN A 4 -29.93 4.81 25.10
CA ASN A 4 -29.86 3.42 24.65
C ASN A 4 -30.35 2.50 25.78
N ARG A 5 -31.39 1.73 25.51
CA ARG A 5 -31.87 0.66 26.37
C ARG A 5 -31.28 -0.67 25.91
N LEU A 6 -30.44 -1.26 26.74
CA LEU A 6 -30.12 -2.68 26.72
C LEU A 6 -31.40 -3.49 27.05
N ARG A 7 -31.70 -4.48 26.23
CA ARG A 7 -32.67 -5.53 26.56
C ARG A 7 -31.91 -6.80 26.91
N SER A 8 -31.84 -7.08 28.21
CA SER A 8 -31.48 -8.40 28.73
C SER A 8 -32.68 -9.34 28.56
N TYR A 9 -32.44 -10.46 27.90
CA TYR A 9 -33.40 -11.58 27.93
C TYR A 9 -32.98 -12.54 29.05
N PHE A 10 -33.80 -12.57 30.09
CA PHE A 10 -33.78 -13.61 31.11
C PHE A 10 -34.56 -14.82 30.61
N PHE A 11 -33.90 -15.96 30.45
CA PHE A 11 -34.59 -17.24 30.33
C PHE A 11 -34.92 -17.75 31.72
N ILE A 12 -36.23 -17.83 32.00
CA ILE A 12 -36.73 -18.45 33.22
C ILE A 12 -36.89 -19.93 32.95
N LEU A 13 -36.09 -20.73 33.64
CA LEU A 13 -36.20 -22.18 33.66
C LEU A 13 -37.30 -22.58 34.68
N ALA A 14 -38.42 -23.02 34.19
CA ALA A 14 -39.50 -23.54 35.05
C ALA A 14 -39.26 -25.03 35.35
N LEU A 15 -38.82 -25.31 36.57
CA LEU A 15 -38.81 -26.69 37.09
C LEU A 15 -40.26 -27.13 37.44
N PHE A 16 -40.76 -28.14 36.77
CA PHE A 16 -41.91 -28.89 37.20
C PHE A 16 -41.48 -30.14 37.96
N PHE A 17 -41.67 -30.16 39.27
CA PHE A 17 -41.68 -31.40 40.06
C PHE A 17 -43.05 -32.06 39.97
N LEU A 18 -43.13 -33.25 39.38
CA LEU A 18 -44.24 -34.16 39.55
C LEU A 18 -43.76 -35.38 40.31
N SER A 19 -44.24 -35.46 41.56
CA SER A 19 -44.13 -36.65 42.37
C SER A 19 -45.29 -37.59 42.05
N ALA A 20 -45.02 -38.78 41.56
CA ALA A 20 -46.00 -39.86 41.53
C ALA A 20 -45.32 -41.15 41.96
N CYS A 21 -45.86 -41.68 43.04
CA CYS A 21 -45.46 -42.96 43.62
C CYS A 21 -46.34 -44.07 43.01
N GLY A 22 -45.69 -45.25 42.73
CA GLY A 22 -46.42 -46.50 42.76
C GLY A 22 -46.29 -47.42 41.57
N GLY A 23 -45.70 -48.59 41.77
CA GLY A 23 -46.08 -49.84 41.12
C GLY A 23 -44.98 -50.51 40.29
N GLY A 24 -44.37 -51.57 40.79
CA GLY A 24 -43.36 -52.41 40.23
C GLY A 24 -43.78 -53.12 38.93
N GLY A 25 -42.78 -53.27 38.08
CA GLY A 25 -42.81 -54.09 36.88
C GLY A 25 -41.40 -54.02 36.27
N GLY A 26 -40.63 -55.14 36.48
CA GLY A 26 -39.30 -55.24 35.86
C GLY A 26 -39.41 -55.27 34.37
N GLY A 27 -39.02 -54.14 33.73
CA GLY A 27 -38.64 -54.02 32.35
C GLY A 27 -37.30 -53.35 32.41
N SER A 28 -36.27 -53.91 31.77
CA SER A 28 -35.01 -53.17 31.49
C SER A 28 -35.36 -51.84 30.90
N PRO A 29 -34.74 -50.73 31.34
CA PRO A 29 -34.88 -49.49 30.60
C PRO A 29 -34.38 -49.77 29.17
N SER A 30 -35.21 -49.56 28.16
CA SER A 30 -34.71 -49.42 26.83
C SER A 30 -33.95 -48.07 26.87
N ASP A 31 -32.64 -48.15 26.98
CA ASP A 31 -31.77 -47.01 26.76
C ASP A 31 -32.07 -46.52 25.33
N ASN A 32 -32.95 -45.57 25.21
CA ASN A 32 -33.18 -44.87 23.94
C ASN A 32 -31.98 -43.93 23.72
N ASN A 33 -30.87 -44.52 23.27
CA ASN A 33 -29.73 -43.73 22.83
C ASN A 33 -30.18 -42.80 21.71
N LEU A 34 -29.93 -41.49 21.85
CA LEU A 34 -30.20 -40.46 20.88
C LEU A 34 -28.93 -40.21 20.08
N ALA A 35 -29.07 -39.87 18.79
CA ALA A 35 -27.92 -39.62 17.96
C ALA A 35 -27.20 -38.32 18.37
N PRO A 36 -25.87 -38.27 18.28
CA PRO A 36 -25.09 -37.06 18.46
C PRO A 36 -25.41 -36.03 17.39
N PHE A 37 -25.03 -34.76 17.62
CA PHE A 37 -25.34 -33.65 16.72
C PHE A 37 -24.18 -32.70 16.57
N ILE A 38 -24.08 -32.03 15.40
CA ILE A 38 -23.12 -30.94 15.10
C ILE A 38 -23.89 -29.62 15.14
N THR A 39 -23.31 -28.58 15.73
CA THR A 39 -23.95 -27.26 15.94
C THR A 39 -23.14 -26.07 15.43
N ASN A 40 -22.20 -26.28 14.55
CA ASN A 40 -21.50 -25.15 13.90
C ASN A 40 -22.51 -24.23 13.24
N SER A 41 -22.30 -22.93 13.36
CA SER A 41 -23.18 -21.90 12.77
C SER A 41 -23.03 -21.75 11.25
N SER A 42 -21.96 -22.31 10.69
CA SER A 42 -21.68 -22.37 9.26
C SER A 42 -21.04 -23.71 8.91
N THR A 43 -21.17 -24.11 7.67
CA THR A 43 -20.46 -25.23 7.04
C THR A 43 -19.35 -24.76 6.12
N ASP A 44 -19.29 -23.46 5.84
CA ASP A 44 -18.32 -22.83 4.95
C ASP A 44 -17.40 -21.90 5.78
N PHE A 45 -16.11 -22.09 5.64
CA PHE A 45 -15.08 -21.36 6.39
C PHE A 45 -13.99 -20.86 5.45
N ASN A 46 -13.54 -19.62 5.67
CA ASN A 46 -12.36 -19.07 5.02
C ASN A 46 -11.16 -19.21 5.96
N VAL A 47 -10.07 -19.77 5.46
CA VAL A 47 -8.82 -19.95 6.21
C VAL A 47 -7.69 -19.34 5.37
N LYS A 48 -6.88 -18.48 6.00
CA LYS A 48 -5.70 -17.94 5.34
C LYS A 48 -4.66 -19.04 5.15
N GLU A 49 -3.98 -19.06 4.02
CA GLU A 49 -2.89 -19.99 3.77
C GLU A 49 -1.75 -19.88 4.79
N ASN A 50 -0.72 -20.72 4.67
CA ASN A 50 0.48 -20.75 5.50
C ASN A 50 0.25 -21.06 6.98
N GLN A 51 -0.94 -21.53 7.34
CA GLN A 51 -1.26 -21.98 8.70
C GLN A 51 -1.95 -23.35 8.68
N THR A 52 -1.72 -24.12 9.73
CA THR A 52 -2.33 -25.45 9.84
C THR A 52 -3.65 -25.47 10.60
N GLU A 53 -3.91 -24.48 11.46
CA GLU A 53 -5.16 -24.39 12.22
C GLU A 53 -6.31 -23.97 11.29
N ALA A 54 -7.44 -24.70 11.35
CA ALA A 54 -8.63 -24.37 10.57
C ALA A 54 -9.75 -23.84 11.46
N PHE A 55 -10.55 -24.72 12.05
CA PHE A 55 -11.62 -24.35 12.98
C PHE A 55 -11.96 -25.52 13.90
N THR A 56 -12.84 -25.28 14.88
CA THR A 56 -13.33 -26.35 15.79
C THR A 56 -14.74 -26.77 15.38
N VAL A 57 -14.93 -28.08 15.21
CA VAL A 57 -16.25 -28.69 15.04
C VAL A 57 -16.92 -28.76 16.40
N ILE A 58 -18.06 -28.10 16.55
CA ILE A 58 -18.83 -28.04 17.78
C ILE A 58 -19.87 -29.14 17.72
N ALA A 59 -19.72 -30.15 18.58
CA ALA A 59 -20.60 -31.29 18.60
C ALA A 59 -21.02 -31.64 20.04
N GLY A 60 -22.12 -32.37 20.18
CA GLY A 60 -22.63 -32.81 21.45
C GLY A 60 -23.47 -34.07 21.30
N ASP A 61 -23.76 -34.67 22.45
CA ASP A 61 -24.66 -35.82 22.57
C ASP A 61 -25.78 -35.51 23.57
N PRO A 62 -27.06 -35.80 23.24
CA PRO A 62 -28.18 -35.50 24.13
C PRO A 62 -28.18 -36.33 25.44
N ASP A 63 -27.60 -37.52 25.41
CA ASP A 63 -27.52 -38.44 26.55
C ASP A 63 -26.22 -38.25 27.32
N GLY A 64 -25.29 -37.45 26.79
CA GLY A 64 -24.00 -37.14 27.39
C GLY A 64 -22.94 -38.19 27.10
N ASP A 65 -23.16 -39.02 26.09
CA ASP A 65 -22.21 -40.03 25.68
C ASP A 65 -20.94 -39.44 25.06
N ALA A 66 -19.85 -40.17 25.15
CA ALA A 66 -18.56 -39.72 24.61
C ALA A 66 -18.56 -39.85 23.08
N ILE A 67 -18.35 -38.74 22.39
CA ILE A 67 -18.29 -38.71 20.92
C ILE A 67 -16.86 -38.86 20.41
N SER A 68 -16.75 -39.53 19.27
CA SER A 68 -15.51 -39.63 18.49
C SER A 68 -15.72 -39.02 17.11
N PHE A 69 -14.65 -38.40 16.55
CA PHE A 69 -14.68 -37.73 15.26
C PHE A 69 -13.95 -38.55 14.20
N SER A 70 -14.42 -38.48 12.98
CA SER A 70 -13.76 -39.02 11.79
C SER A 70 -14.02 -38.15 10.55
N LEU A 71 -13.07 -38.15 9.62
CA LEU A 71 -13.13 -37.39 8.36
C LEU A 71 -13.36 -38.35 7.19
N SER A 72 -14.12 -37.86 6.20
CA SER A 72 -14.32 -38.51 4.91
C SER A 72 -14.56 -37.46 3.83
N GLY A 73 -14.56 -37.84 2.56
CA GLY A 73 -14.72 -36.93 1.44
C GLY A 73 -13.41 -36.72 0.68
N THR A 74 -13.49 -35.90 -0.36
CA THR A 74 -12.46 -35.77 -1.41
C THR A 74 -11.13 -35.32 -0.83
N ASP A 75 -11.14 -34.30 0.05
CA ASP A 75 -9.95 -33.67 0.61
C ASP A 75 -9.64 -34.13 2.06
N SER A 76 -10.42 -35.08 2.58
CA SER A 76 -10.25 -35.57 3.97
C SER A 76 -8.83 -36.05 4.29
N SER A 77 -8.08 -36.52 3.29
CA SER A 77 -6.69 -36.96 3.45
C SER A 77 -5.71 -35.85 3.71
N LYS A 78 -6.09 -34.59 3.51
CA LYS A 78 -5.30 -33.39 3.75
C LYS A 78 -5.51 -32.81 5.16
N LEU A 79 -6.51 -33.32 5.86
CA LEU A 79 -7.00 -32.78 7.12
C LEU A 79 -6.83 -33.80 8.27
N SER A 80 -6.82 -33.28 9.46
CA SER A 80 -6.85 -34.06 10.71
C SER A 80 -7.83 -33.42 11.69
N ILE A 81 -8.49 -34.25 12.49
CA ILE A 81 -9.39 -33.80 13.57
C ILE A 81 -9.02 -34.50 14.88
N ASN A 82 -8.94 -33.76 15.96
CA ASN A 82 -8.62 -34.32 17.27
C ASN A 82 -9.91 -34.71 18.06
N SER A 83 -9.74 -35.28 19.23
CA SER A 83 -10.87 -35.68 20.10
C SER A 83 -11.66 -34.50 20.69
N SER A 84 -11.17 -33.29 20.60
CA SER A 84 -11.87 -32.07 21.02
C SER A 84 -12.66 -31.42 19.86
N GLY A 85 -12.55 -31.99 18.65
CA GLY A 85 -13.18 -31.42 17.45
C GLY A 85 -12.32 -30.36 16.72
N ASP A 86 -11.07 -30.13 17.16
CA ASP A 86 -10.21 -29.16 16.47
C ASP A 86 -9.72 -29.77 15.17
N LEU A 87 -10.06 -29.10 14.06
CA LEU A 87 -9.69 -29.43 12.69
C LEU A 87 -8.44 -28.68 12.29
N SER A 88 -7.52 -29.39 11.65
CA SER A 88 -6.26 -28.80 11.16
C SER A 88 -5.86 -29.41 9.84
N PHE A 89 -5.13 -28.66 9.01
CA PHE A 89 -4.42 -29.19 7.87
C PHE A 89 -3.21 -30.03 8.31
N ILE A 90 -2.90 -31.11 7.60
CA ILE A 90 -1.70 -31.94 7.83
C ILE A 90 -0.44 -31.16 7.40
N SER A 91 -0.55 -30.38 6.33
CA SER A 91 0.44 -29.40 5.90
C SER A 91 -0.30 -28.10 5.64
N ALA A 92 0.31 -26.96 5.97
CA ALA A 92 -0.26 -25.66 5.64
C ALA A 92 -0.56 -25.60 4.14
N PRO A 93 -1.76 -25.16 3.74
CA PRO A 93 -2.07 -24.92 2.34
C PRO A 93 -1.28 -23.74 1.81
N ASP A 94 -1.02 -23.75 0.51
CA ASP A 94 -0.33 -22.74 -0.30
C ASP A 94 -1.32 -22.36 -1.42
N TYR A 95 -1.74 -21.09 -1.44
CA TYR A 95 -2.80 -20.61 -2.35
C TYR A 95 -2.36 -20.65 -3.82
N GLU A 96 -1.07 -20.31 -4.07
CA GLU A 96 -0.50 -20.32 -5.42
C GLU A 96 -0.23 -21.73 -5.94
N ASN A 97 -0.15 -22.73 -5.02
CA ASN A 97 0.12 -24.12 -5.37
C ASN A 97 -0.87 -25.05 -4.68
N PRO A 98 -2.16 -24.98 -5.03
CA PRO A 98 -3.25 -25.71 -4.37
C PRO A 98 -3.00 -27.21 -4.31
N SER A 99 -3.24 -27.81 -3.16
CA SER A 99 -3.04 -29.24 -2.95
C SER A 99 -4.33 -30.02 -2.69
N ASP A 100 -5.50 -29.36 -2.76
CA ASP A 100 -6.81 -29.96 -2.80
C ASP A 100 -6.99 -30.83 -4.07
N ALA A 101 -8.03 -31.64 -4.15
CA ALA A 101 -8.16 -32.65 -5.18
C ALA A 101 -8.42 -32.11 -6.59
N ASN A 102 -9.05 -30.92 -6.73
CA ASN A 102 -9.39 -30.28 -7.99
C ASN A 102 -8.63 -28.96 -8.23
N THR A 103 -7.74 -28.56 -7.29
CA THR A 103 -6.87 -27.37 -7.36
C THR A 103 -7.62 -26.05 -7.48
N ASP A 104 -8.77 -25.92 -6.79
CA ASP A 104 -9.57 -24.69 -6.77
C ASP A 104 -9.51 -23.93 -5.43
N ASN A 105 -8.63 -24.39 -4.50
CA ASN A 105 -8.47 -23.86 -3.15
C ASN A 105 -9.69 -24.08 -2.21
N ASP A 106 -10.64 -24.92 -2.62
CA ASP A 106 -11.75 -25.36 -1.80
C ASP A 106 -11.53 -26.80 -1.32
N TYR A 107 -11.42 -27.01 -0.01
CA TYR A 107 -11.28 -28.31 0.60
C TYR A 107 -12.66 -28.83 1.02
N GLU A 108 -13.18 -29.83 0.28
CA GLU A 108 -14.49 -30.44 0.51
C GLU A 108 -14.37 -31.75 1.28
N PHE A 109 -15.02 -31.82 2.43
CA PHE A 109 -14.99 -33.01 3.30
C PHE A 109 -16.25 -33.11 4.13
N SER A 110 -16.42 -34.26 4.80
CA SER A 110 -17.48 -34.51 5.77
C SER A 110 -16.87 -34.91 7.11
N VAL A 111 -17.44 -34.39 8.19
CA VAL A 111 -17.15 -34.81 9.56
C VAL A 111 -18.26 -35.76 10.02
N SER A 112 -17.88 -36.92 10.49
CA SER A 112 -18.78 -37.88 11.13
C SER A 112 -18.45 -37.95 12.61
N ILE A 113 -19.48 -37.89 13.45
CA ILE A 113 -19.41 -38.06 14.89
C ILE A 113 -20.14 -39.31 15.31
N PHE A 114 -19.56 -40.09 16.21
CA PHE A 114 -20.08 -41.39 16.66
C PHE A 114 -20.06 -41.47 18.18
N ASP A 115 -21.18 -41.85 18.81
CA ASP A 115 -21.38 -41.94 20.26
C ASP A 115 -21.12 -43.37 20.83
N GLY A 116 -20.73 -44.31 19.98
CA GLY A 116 -20.58 -45.74 20.29
C GLY A 116 -21.71 -46.60 19.75
N SER A 117 -22.83 -46.02 19.30
CA SER A 117 -24.00 -46.69 18.76
C SER A 117 -24.57 -46.06 17.50
N LEU A 118 -24.67 -44.73 17.48
CA LEU A 118 -25.27 -43.95 16.40
C LEU A 118 -24.25 -42.96 15.82
N THR A 119 -24.51 -42.55 14.59
CA THR A 119 -23.61 -41.59 13.86
C THR A 119 -24.43 -40.44 13.30
N ALA A 120 -23.89 -39.25 13.40
CA ALA A 120 -24.32 -38.10 12.62
C ALA A 120 -23.16 -37.60 11.76
N SER A 121 -23.47 -36.99 10.62
CA SER A 121 -22.45 -36.46 9.71
C SER A 121 -22.90 -35.13 9.08
N GLU A 122 -21.94 -34.24 8.86
CA GLU A 122 -22.15 -32.94 8.21
C GLU A 122 -21.03 -32.69 7.20
N GLY A 123 -21.38 -32.08 6.04
CA GLY A 123 -20.42 -31.67 5.03
C GLY A 123 -19.89 -30.27 5.30
N PHE A 124 -18.61 -30.04 5.04
CA PHE A 124 -17.92 -28.78 5.25
C PHE A 124 -17.08 -28.42 4.03
N THR A 125 -16.92 -27.13 3.81
CA THR A 125 -15.98 -26.56 2.84
C THR A 125 -15.05 -25.58 3.54
N ILE A 126 -13.74 -25.66 3.26
CA ILE A 126 -12.76 -24.65 3.65
C ILE A 126 -12.21 -24.03 2.38
N THR A 127 -12.47 -22.74 2.18
CA THR A 127 -11.85 -21.93 1.13
C THR A 127 -10.56 -21.34 1.63
N ILE A 128 -9.44 -21.60 0.95
CA ILE A 128 -8.16 -20.95 1.25
C ILE A 128 -8.16 -19.56 0.66
N THR A 129 -7.68 -18.61 1.45
CA THR A 129 -7.51 -17.22 1.02
C THR A 129 -6.04 -16.87 0.95
N ASP A 130 -5.68 -16.12 -0.11
CA ASP A 130 -4.34 -15.64 -0.40
C ASP A 130 -3.71 -14.82 0.74
N ASP A 131 -2.45 -15.07 1.03
CA ASP A 131 -1.54 -14.17 1.75
C ASP A 131 -0.58 -13.49 0.77
N PRO A 132 -0.93 -12.33 0.22
CA PRO A 132 -0.14 -11.71 -0.82
C PRO A 132 1.34 -11.49 -0.47
N SER A 133 1.73 -11.65 0.79
CA SER A 133 3.11 -11.41 1.24
C SER A 133 4.13 -12.45 0.77
N ASP A 134 3.68 -13.59 0.25
CA ASP A 134 4.54 -14.68 -0.26
C ASP A 134 4.39 -14.94 -1.78
N ASN A 135 3.57 -14.17 -2.47
CA ASN A 135 3.48 -14.23 -3.93
C ASN A 135 4.86 -14.00 -4.57
N PRO A 136 5.26 -14.81 -5.56
CA PRO A 136 6.57 -14.64 -6.18
C PRO A 136 6.70 -13.31 -6.91
N ASP A 137 7.84 -12.66 -6.75
CA ASP A 137 8.16 -11.47 -7.53
C ASP A 137 8.25 -11.78 -9.02
N THR A 138 7.75 -10.86 -9.85
CA THR A 138 7.81 -10.96 -11.31
C THR A 138 8.43 -9.72 -11.93
N ASP A 139 9.06 -9.88 -13.09
CA ASP A 139 9.49 -8.75 -13.89
C ASP A 139 8.28 -8.00 -14.48
N PRO A 140 8.38 -6.67 -14.71
CA PRO A 140 7.31 -5.91 -15.34
C PRO A 140 6.93 -6.42 -16.72
N THR A 141 5.63 -6.52 -16.98
CA THR A 141 5.04 -6.76 -18.29
C THR A 141 4.29 -5.52 -18.73
N CYS A 142 4.70 -4.91 -19.84
CA CYS A 142 4.18 -3.63 -20.30
C CYS A 142 3.32 -3.77 -21.56
N GLY A 143 2.25 -2.97 -21.64
CA GLY A 143 1.38 -2.85 -22.78
C GLY A 143 0.99 -1.39 -23.05
N VAL A 144 0.42 -1.12 -24.20
CA VAL A 144 0.02 0.25 -24.58
C VAL A 144 -0.93 0.85 -23.54
N TYR A 145 -0.59 2.02 -23.03
CA TYR A 145 -1.46 2.74 -22.10
C TYR A 145 -2.65 3.36 -22.84
N ILE A 146 -3.87 3.04 -22.39
CA ILE A 146 -5.13 3.43 -23.04
C ILE A 146 -5.97 4.23 -22.04
N VAL A 147 -6.40 5.42 -22.46
CA VAL A 147 -7.33 6.30 -21.71
C VAL A 147 -8.72 6.20 -22.31
N ASP A 148 -9.76 6.24 -21.46
CA ASP A 148 -11.17 6.21 -21.85
C ASP A 148 -11.56 5.01 -22.73
N GLY A 149 -10.83 3.89 -22.63
CA GLY A 149 -11.15 2.61 -23.29
C GLY A 149 -10.71 2.50 -24.75
N ASP A 150 -10.39 3.60 -25.45
CA ASP A 150 -10.10 3.57 -26.89
C ASP A 150 -8.93 4.47 -27.32
N ILE A 151 -8.40 5.32 -26.45
CA ILE A 151 -7.36 6.30 -26.82
C ILE A 151 -6.00 5.84 -26.30
N ALA A 152 -5.16 5.32 -27.20
CA ALA A 152 -3.76 5.03 -26.90
C ALA A 152 -2.96 6.32 -26.74
N ILE A 153 -2.26 6.45 -25.61
CA ILE A 153 -1.33 7.57 -25.41
C ILE A 153 0.01 7.19 -26.03
N GLN A 154 0.46 7.98 -26.97
CA GLN A 154 1.74 7.76 -27.61
C GLN A 154 2.89 7.85 -26.59
N ASN A 155 3.87 6.98 -26.71
CA ASN A 155 5.05 6.90 -25.85
C ASN A 155 4.74 6.50 -24.39
N ALA A 156 3.51 6.11 -24.05
CA ALA A 156 3.13 5.64 -22.73
C ALA A 156 2.74 4.16 -22.74
N GLU A 157 3.18 3.43 -21.73
CA GLU A 157 2.83 2.03 -21.49
C GLU A 157 2.41 1.84 -20.04
N GLN A 158 1.37 1.02 -19.84
CA GLN A 158 1.00 0.49 -18.52
C GLN A 158 1.80 -0.77 -18.27
N CYS A 159 2.50 -0.83 -17.16
CA CYS A 159 3.29 -1.97 -16.75
C CYS A 159 2.72 -2.59 -15.47
N GLU A 160 2.72 -3.90 -15.40
CA GLU A 160 2.22 -4.70 -14.28
C GLU A 160 3.29 -5.67 -13.81
N MET A 161 3.40 -5.87 -12.49
CA MET A 161 4.34 -6.80 -11.87
C MET A 161 3.83 -7.26 -10.51
N THR A 162 4.38 -8.33 -9.98
CA THR A 162 4.28 -8.66 -8.55
C THR A 162 5.58 -8.26 -7.85
N ARG A 163 5.48 -7.56 -6.71
CA ARG A 163 6.64 -7.21 -5.90
C ARG A 163 6.30 -7.22 -4.41
N GLY A 164 7.11 -7.95 -3.63
CA GLY A 164 6.90 -8.14 -2.20
C GLY A 164 5.51 -8.73 -1.90
N GLY A 165 5.05 -9.64 -2.76
CA GLY A 165 3.75 -10.28 -2.65
C GLY A 165 2.54 -9.44 -3.09
N PHE A 166 2.73 -8.21 -3.55
CA PHE A 166 1.64 -7.34 -3.99
C PHE A 166 1.62 -7.20 -5.50
N PHE A 167 0.42 -7.19 -6.08
CA PHE A 167 0.25 -6.69 -7.44
C PHE A 167 0.60 -5.20 -7.47
N ARG A 168 1.50 -4.84 -8.40
CA ARG A 168 2.00 -3.47 -8.57
C ARG A 168 1.86 -3.08 -10.02
N GLU A 169 1.59 -1.81 -10.24
CA GLU A 169 1.48 -1.25 -11.59
C GLU A 169 2.11 0.14 -11.66
N PHE A 170 2.56 0.52 -12.83
CA PHE A 170 3.07 1.87 -13.11
C PHE A 170 2.87 2.24 -14.57
N ILE A 171 2.73 3.53 -14.85
CA ILE A 171 2.80 4.05 -16.20
C ILE A 171 4.24 4.50 -16.46
N GLN A 172 4.85 3.98 -17.54
CA GLN A 172 6.09 4.54 -18.06
C GLN A 172 5.81 5.39 -19.28
N TYR A 173 6.49 6.55 -19.37
CA TYR A 173 6.46 7.45 -20.52
C TYR A 173 7.88 7.63 -21.04
N ILE A 174 8.13 7.20 -22.28
CA ILE A 174 9.46 7.19 -22.90
C ILE A 174 9.42 8.04 -24.16
N PRO A 175 9.92 9.30 -24.10
CA PRO A 175 9.97 10.17 -25.26
C PRO A 175 10.67 9.51 -26.44
N GLN A 176 10.17 9.76 -27.65
CA GLN A 176 10.76 9.22 -28.87
C GLN A 176 12.25 9.59 -29.03
N SER A 177 12.65 10.78 -28.58
CA SER A 177 14.02 11.28 -28.63
C SER A 177 15.04 10.37 -27.93
N ILE A 178 14.65 9.64 -26.87
CA ILE A 178 15.54 8.74 -26.12
C ILE A 178 16.02 7.58 -26.99
N ASN A 179 15.14 7.01 -27.80
CA ASN A 179 15.48 5.88 -28.68
C ASN A 179 16.35 6.31 -29.88
N GLU A 180 16.32 7.60 -30.25
CA GLU A 180 17.01 8.12 -31.44
C GLU A 180 18.44 8.60 -31.14
N ASN A 181 18.70 9.09 -29.93
CA ASN A 181 19.96 9.78 -29.60
C ASN A 181 21.06 8.87 -29.05
N GLY A 182 20.71 7.67 -28.55
CA GLY A 182 21.71 6.71 -27.98
C GLY A 182 22.40 7.24 -26.71
N GLU A 183 21.83 8.27 -26.07
CA GLU A 183 22.33 8.83 -24.81
C GLU A 183 21.61 8.20 -23.63
N ASN A 184 22.32 8.07 -22.49
CA ASN A 184 21.74 7.53 -21.27
C ASN A 184 20.77 8.55 -20.66
N ALA A 185 19.48 8.20 -20.63
CA ALA A 185 18.40 9.08 -20.18
C ALA A 185 18.32 9.16 -18.66
N PRO A 186 18.09 10.35 -18.06
CA PRO A 186 17.65 10.47 -16.68
C PRO A 186 16.29 9.80 -16.45
N ILE A 187 15.98 9.47 -15.19
CA ILE A 187 14.69 8.93 -14.78
C ILE A 187 14.04 9.87 -13.75
N VAL A 188 12.75 10.16 -13.92
CA VAL A 188 11.97 10.93 -12.95
C VAL A 188 10.75 10.13 -12.52
N PHE A 189 10.67 9.80 -11.23
CA PHE A 189 9.49 9.24 -10.60
C PHE A 189 8.55 10.36 -10.18
N VAL A 190 7.26 10.24 -10.53
CA VAL A 190 6.22 11.22 -10.19
C VAL A 190 5.08 10.50 -9.46
N MET A 191 5.03 10.66 -8.14
CA MET A 191 4.14 9.87 -7.27
C MET A 191 2.86 10.62 -6.92
N HIS A 192 1.73 9.90 -6.96
CA HIS A 192 0.41 10.42 -6.61
C HIS A 192 0.24 10.68 -5.10
N GLY A 193 -0.77 11.47 -4.73
CA GLY A 193 -1.17 11.69 -3.33
C GLY A 193 -1.99 10.52 -2.76
N TYR A 194 -2.30 10.59 -1.46
CA TYR A 194 -3.25 9.67 -0.82
C TYR A 194 -4.59 9.68 -1.57
N THR A 195 -5.21 8.53 -1.80
CA THR A 195 -6.40 8.31 -2.64
C THR A 195 -6.20 8.55 -4.14
N GLY A 196 -4.98 8.89 -4.57
CA GLY A 196 -4.64 9.14 -5.97
C GLY A 196 -4.29 7.86 -6.73
N TYR A 197 -4.16 8.01 -8.04
CA TYR A 197 -3.79 6.93 -8.96
C TYR A 197 -2.68 7.41 -9.90
N ASP A 198 -1.96 6.48 -10.49
CA ASP A 198 -0.89 6.73 -11.47
C ASP A 198 -1.41 7.50 -12.70
N ASP A 199 -2.58 7.13 -13.23
CA ASP A 199 -3.24 7.80 -14.34
C ASP A 199 -3.67 9.24 -14.00
N TRP A 200 -4.11 9.46 -12.75
CA TRP A 200 -4.48 10.79 -12.30
C TRP A 200 -3.26 11.72 -12.25
N ILE A 201 -2.15 11.30 -11.61
CA ILE A 201 -0.94 12.13 -11.52
C ILE A 201 -0.22 12.26 -12.87
N PHE A 202 -0.32 11.24 -13.74
CA PHE A 202 0.12 11.30 -15.13
C PHE A 202 -0.50 12.49 -15.85
N ASN A 203 -1.82 12.65 -15.76
CA ASN A 203 -2.54 13.74 -16.39
C ASN A 203 -2.38 15.09 -15.66
N TYR A 204 -2.29 15.05 -14.32
CA TYR A 204 -2.32 16.24 -13.48
C TYR A 204 -0.97 16.96 -13.40
N SER A 205 0.15 16.22 -13.40
CA SER A 205 1.48 16.79 -13.22
C SER A 205 2.02 17.52 -14.45
N ASN A 206 1.58 17.15 -15.65
CA ASN A 206 2.02 17.71 -16.93
C ASN A 206 3.52 17.56 -17.23
N PHE A 207 4.17 16.56 -16.65
CA PHE A 207 5.61 16.32 -16.84
C PHE A 207 5.98 15.84 -18.24
N GLN A 208 5.05 15.26 -19.01
CA GLN A 208 5.32 14.73 -20.36
C GLN A 208 5.92 15.79 -21.30
N THR A 209 5.45 17.05 -21.18
CA THR A 209 5.99 18.16 -21.97
C THR A 209 7.48 18.37 -21.67
N GLN A 210 7.88 18.29 -20.40
CA GLN A 210 9.28 18.43 -20.00
C GLN A 210 10.12 17.24 -20.45
N ALA A 211 9.55 16.02 -20.38
CA ALA A 211 10.22 14.81 -20.84
C ALA A 211 10.49 14.83 -22.35
N ASP A 212 9.51 15.28 -23.16
CA ASP A 212 9.66 15.41 -24.60
C ASP A 212 10.72 16.46 -24.99
N GLU A 213 10.77 17.58 -24.25
CA GLU A 213 11.69 18.67 -24.53
C GLU A 213 13.13 18.35 -24.12
N HIS A 214 13.30 17.61 -23.00
CA HIS A 214 14.60 17.45 -22.37
C HIS A 214 15.15 16.02 -22.40
N GLY A 215 14.39 15.05 -22.85
CA GLY A 215 14.85 13.67 -23.06
C GLY A 215 15.11 12.90 -21.75
N PHE A 216 14.09 12.69 -20.93
CA PHE A 216 14.16 11.81 -19.74
C PHE A 216 12.94 10.89 -19.66
N ILE A 217 13.11 9.75 -19.00
CA ILE A 217 12.06 8.77 -18.79
C ILE A 217 11.21 9.20 -17.59
N LEU A 218 9.88 9.13 -17.73
CA LEU A 218 8.94 9.34 -16.63
C LEU A 218 8.37 8.02 -16.17
N ILE A 219 8.30 7.86 -14.86
CA ILE A 219 7.63 6.75 -14.19
C ILE A 219 6.58 7.30 -13.23
N TYR A 220 5.35 6.82 -13.39
CA TYR A 220 4.23 7.13 -12.52
C TYR A 220 3.80 5.83 -11.81
N PRO A 221 4.43 5.51 -10.68
CA PRO A 221 4.12 4.26 -9.98
C PRO A 221 2.80 4.37 -9.22
N GLN A 222 2.11 3.23 -9.05
CA GLN A 222 0.89 3.11 -8.28
C GLN A 222 1.20 2.61 -6.87
N GLY A 223 0.76 3.37 -5.86
CA GLY A 223 0.80 2.96 -4.46
C GLY A 223 -0.26 1.89 -4.15
N THR A 224 -0.01 1.05 -3.16
CA THR A 224 -0.92 -0.02 -2.76
C THR A 224 -2.18 0.49 -2.06
N ILE A 225 -3.17 -0.38 -1.93
CA ILE A 225 -4.38 -0.10 -1.14
C ILE A 225 -4.07 -0.28 0.34
N TYR A 226 -4.29 0.77 1.14
CA TYR A 226 -4.25 0.70 2.59
C TYR A 226 -5.52 0.03 3.12
N GLN A 227 -5.41 -1.25 3.50
CA GLN A 227 -6.55 -2.09 3.86
C GLN A 227 -7.53 -1.47 4.88
N PRO A 228 -7.09 -0.76 5.94
CA PRO A 228 -8.02 -0.16 6.89
C PRO A 228 -8.95 0.90 6.33
N THR A 229 -8.61 1.56 5.22
CA THR A 229 -9.44 2.60 4.59
C THR A 229 -9.93 2.22 3.20
N GLY A 230 -9.31 1.26 2.53
CA GLY A 230 -9.58 0.91 1.14
C GLY A 230 -9.03 1.91 0.12
N GLU A 231 -8.14 2.82 0.55
CA GLU A 231 -7.61 3.90 -0.28
C GLU A 231 -6.16 3.64 -0.69
N THR A 232 -5.78 4.10 -1.86
CA THR A 232 -4.42 4.03 -2.37
C THR A 232 -3.48 4.93 -1.56
N HIS A 233 -2.25 4.47 -1.33
CA HIS A 233 -1.28 5.21 -0.51
C HIS A 233 0.16 4.78 -0.78
N TRP A 234 1.10 5.58 -0.27
CA TRP A 234 2.52 5.26 -0.10
C TRP A 234 2.83 5.08 1.38
N ASN A 235 3.64 4.08 1.72
CA ASN A 235 4.19 3.90 3.07
C ASN A 235 5.31 4.92 3.33
N ALA A 236 4.92 6.17 3.50
CA ALA A 236 5.81 7.31 3.62
C ALA A 236 6.18 7.66 5.07
N GLY A 237 6.15 6.69 5.99
CA GLY A 237 6.34 6.88 7.42
C GLY A 237 5.13 7.53 8.10
N GLY A 238 4.99 7.33 9.41
CA GLY A 238 3.90 7.90 10.19
C GLY A 238 2.58 7.15 10.06
N THR A 239 1.45 7.84 10.26
CA THR A 239 0.11 7.26 10.12
C THR A 239 -0.58 7.78 8.86
N PRO A 240 -1.24 6.91 8.08
CA PRO A 240 -1.36 5.48 8.31
C PRO A 240 -0.04 4.73 8.10
N GLN A 241 0.26 3.76 8.97
CA GLN A 241 1.37 2.84 8.76
C GLN A 241 0.87 1.64 7.94
N SER A 242 1.63 1.27 6.94
CA SER A 242 1.46 0.07 6.16
C SER A 242 2.71 -0.79 6.26
N THR A 243 2.60 -2.05 5.92
CA THR A 243 3.75 -2.98 5.89
C THR A 243 4.34 -3.11 4.48
N THR A 244 3.80 -2.37 3.51
CA THR A 244 4.25 -2.43 2.12
C THR A 244 5.64 -1.85 1.99
N ASP A 245 6.52 -2.56 1.29
CA ASP A 245 7.86 -2.09 0.94
C ASP A 245 7.83 -1.34 -0.40
N ASP A 246 7.48 -0.06 -0.33
CA ASP A 246 7.46 0.79 -1.52
C ASP A 246 8.86 1.19 -1.98
N ILE A 247 9.88 1.07 -1.12
CA ILE A 247 11.27 1.36 -1.47
C ILE A 247 11.79 0.25 -2.40
N ASP A 248 11.61 -1.01 -2.01
CA ASP A 248 11.97 -2.16 -2.82
C ASP A 248 11.23 -2.16 -4.18
N TYR A 249 9.96 -1.77 -4.20
CA TYR A 249 9.21 -1.61 -5.43
C TYR A 249 9.82 -0.55 -6.37
N ILE A 250 10.16 0.64 -5.86
CA ILE A 250 10.80 1.69 -6.67
C ILE A 250 12.19 1.26 -7.16
N ASP A 251 12.99 0.59 -6.31
CA ASP A 251 14.32 0.08 -6.68
C ASP A 251 14.21 -0.99 -7.78
N SER A 252 13.21 -1.88 -7.70
CA SER A 252 12.95 -2.89 -8.75
C SER A 252 12.58 -2.30 -10.11
N ILE A 253 11.85 -1.19 -10.15
CA ILE A 253 11.57 -0.46 -11.40
C ILE A 253 12.86 0.12 -11.98
N ILE A 254 13.76 0.65 -11.14
CA ILE A 254 15.07 1.16 -11.60
C ILE A 254 15.88 0.04 -12.26
N ASP A 255 15.94 -1.14 -11.63
CA ASP A 255 16.65 -2.30 -12.18
C ASP A 255 16.02 -2.80 -13.50
N TYR A 256 14.69 -2.81 -13.59
CA TYR A 256 13.98 -3.10 -14.85
C TYR A 256 14.35 -2.11 -15.97
N LEU A 257 14.40 -0.82 -15.66
CA LEU A 257 14.75 0.20 -16.65
C LEU A 257 16.21 0.08 -17.10
N ASP A 258 17.14 -0.21 -16.18
CA ASP A 258 18.55 -0.44 -16.50
C ASP A 258 18.76 -1.65 -17.41
N GLY A 259 17.93 -2.70 -17.21
CA GLY A 259 17.95 -3.91 -18.05
C GLY A 259 17.36 -3.75 -19.45
N ASN A 260 16.49 -2.76 -19.66
CA ASN A 260 15.69 -2.63 -20.89
C ASN A 260 15.97 -1.36 -21.71
N TYR A 261 16.53 -0.31 -21.09
CA TYR A 261 16.74 1.00 -21.73
C TYR A 261 18.14 1.54 -21.44
N LEU A 262 18.59 2.48 -22.25
CA LEU A 262 19.81 3.24 -21.98
C LEU A 262 19.51 4.33 -20.95
N VAL A 263 19.70 4.04 -19.67
CA VAL A 263 19.43 4.96 -18.57
C VAL A 263 20.69 5.48 -17.90
N ASN A 264 20.60 6.67 -17.31
CA ASN A 264 21.66 7.26 -16.50
C ASN A 264 21.37 7.02 -15.01
N LEU A 265 21.91 5.94 -14.45
CA LEU A 265 21.72 5.58 -13.04
C LEU A 265 22.26 6.60 -12.03
N LYS A 266 22.99 7.63 -12.48
CA LYS A 266 23.43 8.74 -11.63
C LYS A 266 22.43 9.89 -11.59
N ARG A 267 21.42 9.86 -12.45
CA ARG A 267 20.42 10.93 -12.62
C ARG A 267 19.02 10.36 -12.50
N ILE A 268 18.69 9.89 -11.30
CA ILE A 268 17.38 9.37 -10.93
C ILE A 268 16.78 10.31 -9.90
N TYR A 269 15.61 10.82 -10.16
CA TYR A 269 14.96 11.82 -9.34
C TYR A 269 13.57 11.37 -8.89
N SER A 270 13.11 11.91 -7.78
CA SER A 270 11.80 11.62 -7.25
C SER A 270 11.03 12.89 -6.93
N THR A 271 9.79 12.94 -7.39
CA THR A 271 8.83 13.99 -7.03
C THR A 271 7.46 13.39 -6.81
N GLY A 272 6.56 14.15 -6.21
CA GLY A 272 5.20 13.75 -6.01
C GLY A 272 4.40 14.77 -5.22
N MET A 273 3.09 14.57 -5.20
CA MET A 273 2.17 15.43 -4.48
C MET A 273 1.76 14.80 -3.14
N SER A 274 1.68 15.61 -2.06
CA SER A 274 1.10 15.19 -0.79
C SER A 274 1.80 13.92 -0.24
N ASN A 275 1.12 12.79 -0.12
CA ASN A 275 1.69 11.50 0.27
C ASN A 275 2.81 11.04 -0.68
N GLY A 276 2.71 11.31 -1.99
CA GLY A 276 3.80 11.07 -2.95
C GLY A 276 5.02 11.99 -2.72
N GLY A 277 4.81 13.24 -2.34
CA GLY A 277 5.87 14.14 -1.91
C GLY A 277 6.54 13.71 -0.59
N MET A 278 5.75 13.10 0.32
CA MET A 278 6.29 12.48 1.54
C MET A 278 7.13 11.24 1.21
N MET A 279 6.69 10.44 0.24
CA MET A 279 7.46 9.28 -0.23
C MET A 279 8.77 9.69 -0.89
N SER A 280 8.83 10.83 -1.58
CA SER A 280 10.09 11.37 -2.10
C SER A 280 11.11 11.63 -0.99
N TYR A 281 10.69 12.11 0.19
CA TYR A 281 11.57 12.23 1.34
C TYR A 281 12.04 10.87 1.87
N VAL A 282 11.17 9.85 1.89
CA VAL A 282 11.57 8.49 2.27
C VAL A 282 12.65 7.97 1.34
N LEU A 283 12.48 8.16 0.03
CA LEU A 283 13.49 7.75 -0.97
C LEU A 283 14.81 8.51 -0.81
N ALA A 284 14.76 9.81 -0.53
CA ALA A 284 15.96 10.60 -0.22
C ALA A 284 16.71 10.08 1.01
N CYS A 285 15.99 9.60 2.04
CA CYS A 285 16.58 9.10 3.27
C CYS A 285 17.10 7.65 3.15
N GLN A 286 16.37 6.78 2.45
CA GLN A 286 16.59 5.32 2.49
C GLN A 286 17.09 4.72 1.17
N LEU A 287 16.81 5.39 0.02
CA LEU A 287 17.25 4.96 -1.31
C LEU A 287 18.23 5.96 -1.95
N SER A 288 18.89 6.77 -1.13
CA SER A 288 19.77 7.85 -1.61
C SER A 288 20.94 7.37 -2.47
N TYR A 289 21.33 6.11 -2.38
CA TYR A 289 22.37 5.55 -3.28
C TYR A 289 21.92 5.43 -4.75
N ARG A 290 20.62 5.56 -5.03
CA ARG A 290 20.02 5.63 -6.37
C ARG A 290 19.55 7.06 -6.69
N ILE A 291 18.97 7.76 -5.71
CA ILE A 291 18.27 9.04 -5.91
C ILE A 291 19.26 10.22 -5.90
N ALA A 292 19.28 10.99 -6.96
CA ALA A 292 20.17 12.15 -7.14
C ALA A 292 19.58 13.47 -6.60
N GLY A 293 18.27 13.55 -6.45
CA GLY A 293 17.57 14.72 -5.91
C GLY A 293 16.08 14.49 -5.80
N ILE A 294 15.43 15.27 -4.96
CA ILE A 294 13.98 15.18 -4.75
C ILE A 294 13.29 16.54 -4.81
N ALA A 295 11.99 16.50 -5.19
CA ALA A 295 11.09 17.64 -5.08
C ALA A 295 9.76 17.20 -4.47
N SER A 296 9.35 17.81 -3.37
CA SER A 296 8.10 17.50 -2.70
C SER A 296 7.09 18.63 -2.93
N VAL A 297 5.93 18.31 -3.49
CA VAL A 297 4.84 19.26 -3.70
C VAL A 297 3.75 19.00 -2.65
N THR A 298 3.49 19.99 -1.78
CA THR A 298 2.51 19.91 -0.68
C THR A 298 2.68 18.68 0.24
N GLY A 299 3.87 18.07 0.26
CA GLY A 299 4.26 17.02 1.18
C GLY A 299 5.03 17.59 2.38
N SER A 300 5.29 16.78 3.39
CA SER A 300 6.18 17.06 4.52
C SER A 300 6.78 15.75 5.01
N MET A 301 7.86 15.80 5.81
CA MET A 301 8.40 14.60 6.43
C MET A 301 7.53 14.14 7.60
N ALA A 302 7.20 12.85 7.64
CA ALA A 302 6.68 12.22 8.85
C ALA A 302 7.74 12.25 9.96
N ASN A 303 7.32 12.28 11.24
CA ASN A 303 8.26 12.28 12.35
C ASN A 303 9.23 11.10 12.28
N GLN A 304 8.72 9.89 11.96
CA GLN A 304 9.56 8.71 11.82
C GLN A 304 10.60 8.88 10.71
N THR A 305 10.19 9.29 9.51
CA THR A 305 11.10 9.52 8.38
C THR A 305 12.17 10.55 8.73
N PHE A 306 11.78 11.61 9.44
CA PHE A 306 12.70 12.66 9.88
C PHE A 306 13.74 12.16 10.90
N ASP A 307 13.29 11.39 11.90
CA ASP A 307 14.13 10.90 12.98
C ASP A 307 15.08 9.76 12.52
N GLU A 308 14.70 8.99 11.49
CA GLU A 308 15.45 7.85 10.95
C GLU A 308 16.21 8.16 9.64
N CYS A 309 16.18 9.40 9.17
CA CYS A 309 16.77 9.81 7.89
C CYS A 309 18.30 9.70 7.90
N ASP A 310 18.86 8.90 7.00
CA ASP A 310 20.32 8.68 6.88
C ASP A 310 20.77 8.64 5.41
N PRO A 311 20.72 9.78 4.68
CA PRO A 311 21.18 9.84 3.30
C PRO A 311 22.67 9.50 3.18
N LYS A 312 23.13 9.08 2.00
CA LYS A 312 24.53 8.67 1.79
C LYS A 312 25.38 9.73 1.07
N HIS A 313 24.76 10.80 0.61
CA HIS A 313 25.42 11.94 -0.03
C HIS A 313 24.62 13.22 0.23
N PRO A 314 25.22 14.43 0.07
CA PRO A 314 24.46 15.68 0.08
C PRO A 314 23.34 15.61 -0.96
N MET A 315 22.10 15.84 -0.53
CA MET A 315 20.89 15.62 -1.33
C MET A 315 20.31 16.95 -1.80
N PRO A 316 20.22 17.21 -3.10
CA PRO A 316 19.43 18.31 -3.62
C PRO A 316 17.95 18.15 -3.24
N VAL A 317 17.38 19.16 -2.58
CA VAL A 317 15.99 19.09 -2.11
C VAL A 317 15.22 20.35 -2.51
N MET A 318 14.08 20.15 -3.16
CA MET A 318 13.10 21.22 -3.43
C MET A 318 11.80 20.92 -2.69
N GLN A 319 11.24 21.93 -2.05
CA GLN A 319 9.89 21.92 -1.49
C GLN A 319 9.04 22.99 -2.16
N ILE A 320 7.87 22.62 -2.66
CA ILE A 320 6.82 23.53 -3.13
C ILE A 320 5.65 23.43 -2.17
N HIS A 321 5.33 24.54 -1.48
CA HIS A 321 4.28 24.50 -0.45
C HIS A 321 3.43 25.76 -0.42
N GLY A 322 2.14 25.59 -0.13
CA GLY A 322 1.19 26.67 -0.04
C GLY A 322 0.91 27.13 1.39
N ALA A 323 0.86 28.44 1.59
CA ALA A 323 0.47 29.03 2.87
C ALA A 323 -0.97 28.70 3.28
N MET A 324 -1.84 28.38 2.30
CA MET A 324 -3.25 28.07 2.53
C MET A 324 -3.53 26.55 2.55
N ASP A 325 -2.49 25.71 2.61
CA ASP A 325 -2.67 24.27 2.67
C ASP A 325 -3.22 23.84 4.05
N THR A 326 -4.49 23.41 4.06
CA THR A 326 -5.17 22.92 5.27
C THR A 326 -5.12 21.40 5.41
N ILE A 327 -4.68 20.68 4.38
CA ILE A 327 -4.56 19.21 4.38
C ILE A 327 -3.19 18.79 4.93
N VAL A 328 -2.12 19.39 4.42
CA VAL A 328 -0.77 19.30 4.97
C VAL A 328 -0.33 20.71 5.36
N PRO A 329 -0.70 21.21 6.54
CA PRO A 329 -0.39 22.59 6.93
C PRO A 329 1.12 22.86 6.95
N TYR A 330 1.50 24.04 6.52
CA TYR A 330 2.89 24.50 6.54
C TYR A 330 3.53 24.37 7.93
N GLU A 331 2.76 24.69 8.97
CA GLU A 331 3.16 24.61 10.38
C GLU A 331 3.24 23.19 10.95
N GLY A 332 3.00 22.18 10.09
CA GLY A 332 3.04 20.78 10.49
C GLY A 332 1.80 20.31 11.27
N ARG A 333 1.90 19.10 11.78
CA ARG A 333 0.90 18.42 12.65
C ARG A 333 1.63 17.51 13.65
N GLU A 334 0.86 16.91 14.59
CA GLU A 334 1.38 15.97 15.59
C GLU A 334 2.31 14.88 15.02
N ASN A 335 1.98 14.35 13.83
CA ASN A 335 2.73 13.26 13.19
C ASN A 335 3.58 13.69 11.98
N ARG A 336 3.69 15.00 11.72
CA ARG A 336 4.43 15.56 10.58
C ARG A 336 5.14 16.85 10.97
N LYS A 337 6.37 16.99 10.50
CA LYS A 337 7.19 18.16 10.78
C LYS A 337 6.65 19.42 10.09
N PRO A 338 6.78 20.60 10.70
CA PRO A 338 6.67 21.89 10.02
C PRO A 338 7.61 21.94 8.80
N ILE A 339 7.21 22.64 7.74
CA ILE A 339 8.05 22.74 6.54
C ILE A 339 9.38 23.44 6.86
N ASP A 340 9.38 24.45 7.71
CA ASP A 340 10.63 25.10 8.14
C ASP A 340 11.60 24.13 8.82
N ASP A 341 11.11 23.22 9.66
CA ASP A 341 11.94 22.19 10.31
C ASP A 341 12.53 21.22 9.29
N VAL A 342 11.73 20.85 8.26
CA VAL A 342 12.20 19.99 7.16
C VAL A 342 13.29 20.69 6.36
N MET A 343 13.10 21.95 6.01
CA MET A 343 14.09 22.74 5.28
C MET A 343 15.37 22.93 6.11
N GLU A 344 15.25 23.25 7.40
CA GLU A 344 16.39 23.39 8.30
C GLU A 344 17.18 22.07 8.41
N TYR A 345 16.50 20.92 8.46
CA TYR A 345 17.15 19.60 8.46
C TYR A 345 18.04 19.44 7.23
N TRP A 346 17.50 19.67 6.02
CA TRP A 346 18.26 19.49 4.79
C TRP A 346 19.36 20.52 4.58
N VAL A 347 19.13 21.76 4.99
CA VAL A 347 20.16 22.85 5.01
C VAL A 347 21.33 22.46 5.90
N ASN A 348 21.05 21.96 7.11
CA ASN A 348 22.08 21.50 8.06
C ASN A 348 22.78 20.24 7.56
N TYR A 349 22.03 19.25 7.07
CA TYR A 349 22.59 18.00 6.54
C TYR A 349 23.55 18.26 5.38
N ASN A 350 23.16 19.09 4.43
CA ASN A 350 23.97 19.45 3.27
C ASN A 350 25.07 20.47 3.59
N GLY A 351 25.11 21.02 4.79
CA GLY A 351 26.11 22.03 5.20
C GLY A 351 26.00 23.35 4.45
N CYS A 352 24.77 23.74 4.07
CA CYS A 352 24.51 24.98 3.34
C CYS A 352 24.65 26.23 4.19
N ASN A 353 24.73 27.42 3.57
CA ASN A 353 24.56 28.69 4.23
C ASN A 353 23.14 28.78 4.84
N MET A 354 23.03 29.15 6.09
CA MET A 354 21.75 29.23 6.83
C MET A 354 20.84 30.39 6.36
N THR A 355 21.37 31.36 5.62
CA THR A 355 20.61 32.50 5.09
C THR A 355 20.41 32.28 3.60
N PRO A 356 19.16 32.10 3.15
CA PRO A 356 18.88 31.91 1.72
C PRO A 356 19.00 33.23 0.95
N SER A 357 19.19 33.11 -0.35
CA SER A 357 18.81 34.18 -1.27
C SER A 357 17.32 34.06 -1.59
N GLU A 358 16.61 35.18 -1.62
CA GLU A 358 15.17 35.20 -1.91
C GLU A 358 14.90 35.80 -3.29
N ILE A 359 14.01 35.14 -4.04
CA ILE A 359 13.50 35.58 -5.33
C ILE A 359 11.99 35.72 -5.19
N ILE A 360 11.46 36.90 -5.46
CA ILE A 360 10.01 37.13 -5.41
C ILE A 360 9.36 36.47 -6.63
N ILE A 361 8.28 35.74 -6.38
CA ILE A 361 7.38 35.22 -7.38
C ILE A 361 6.21 36.20 -7.47
N GLU A 362 6.21 36.96 -8.54
CA GLU A 362 5.21 38.00 -8.77
C GLU A 362 3.82 37.37 -8.99
N ASP A 363 2.81 37.97 -8.41
CA ASP A 363 1.40 37.66 -8.64
C ASP A 363 0.96 38.47 -9.87
N ASN A 364 1.14 37.90 -11.08
CA ASN A 364 1.00 38.60 -12.33
C ASN A 364 -0.45 38.85 -12.76
N ASP A 365 -1.37 38.03 -12.26
CA ASP A 365 -2.82 38.13 -12.57
C ASP A 365 -3.67 38.59 -11.38
N GLU A 366 -3.03 38.97 -10.27
CA GLU A 366 -3.63 39.50 -9.05
C GLU A 366 -4.63 38.51 -8.40
N ASP A 367 -4.36 37.19 -8.54
CA ASP A 367 -5.22 36.14 -7.96
C ASP A 367 -4.80 35.73 -6.53
N GLY A 368 -3.70 36.29 -6.03
CA GLY A 368 -3.15 36.04 -4.71
C GLY A 368 -2.23 34.82 -4.61
N MET A 369 -1.74 34.27 -5.75
CA MET A 369 -0.93 33.06 -5.80
C MET A 369 0.58 33.28 -5.78
N GLY A 370 1.05 34.52 -5.92
CA GLY A 370 2.47 34.88 -5.82
C GLY A 370 3.12 34.38 -4.52
N GLY A 371 4.42 34.57 -4.40
CA GLY A 371 5.14 34.05 -3.23
C GLY A 371 6.63 34.39 -3.27
N ALA A 372 7.44 33.49 -2.74
CA ALA A 372 8.89 33.60 -2.73
C ALA A 372 9.56 32.23 -2.96
N LEU A 373 10.69 32.24 -3.67
CA LEU A 373 11.64 31.17 -3.75
C LEU A 373 12.82 31.49 -2.84
N SER A 374 13.05 30.71 -1.80
CA SER A 374 14.24 30.75 -0.94
C SER A 374 15.24 29.70 -1.41
N VAL A 375 16.46 30.12 -1.77
CA VAL A 375 17.54 29.25 -2.23
C VAL A 375 18.68 29.24 -1.20
N TYR A 376 18.88 28.09 -0.58
CA TYR A 376 20.02 27.84 0.32
C TYR A 376 21.16 27.23 -0.51
N SER A 377 22.27 27.97 -0.61
CA SER A 377 23.45 27.62 -1.41
C SER A 377 24.71 27.50 -0.55
N GLY A 378 25.86 27.25 -1.20
CA GLY A 378 27.13 27.03 -0.51
C GLY A 378 27.18 25.71 0.25
N CYS A 379 26.39 24.74 -0.19
CA CYS A 379 26.31 23.42 0.37
C CYS A 379 27.48 22.53 -0.08
N LEU A 380 27.66 21.40 0.58
CA LEU A 380 28.60 20.36 0.15
C LEU A 380 28.22 19.87 -1.25
N ASN A 381 29.23 19.58 -2.10
CA ASN A 381 29.08 19.13 -3.48
C ASN A 381 28.27 20.11 -4.37
N ASP A 382 28.22 21.39 -3.98
CA ASP A 382 27.50 22.48 -4.65
C ASP A 382 26.02 22.18 -4.93
N VAL A 383 25.38 21.34 -4.09
CA VAL A 383 23.92 21.15 -4.14
C VAL A 383 23.19 22.40 -3.58
N SER A 384 21.87 22.45 -3.75
CA SER A 384 21.03 23.45 -3.10
C SER A 384 19.83 22.82 -2.38
N VAL A 385 19.27 23.59 -1.46
CA VAL A 385 17.96 23.34 -0.83
C VAL A 385 17.08 24.52 -1.18
N GLU A 386 15.92 24.26 -1.80
CA GLU A 386 15.06 25.29 -2.37
C GLU A 386 13.63 25.16 -1.82
N LEU A 387 13.04 26.30 -1.42
CA LEU A 387 11.67 26.38 -0.93
C LEU A 387 10.87 27.41 -1.74
N TYR A 388 9.88 26.92 -2.46
CA TYR A 388 8.80 27.72 -3.03
C TYR A 388 7.69 27.87 -2.00
N TYR A 389 7.54 29.03 -1.40
CA TYR A 389 6.47 29.38 -0.49
C TYR A 389 5.44 30.23 -1.21
N LEU A 390 4.24 29.67 -1.50
CA LEU A 390 3.21 30.29 -2.32
C LEU A 390 2.02 30.75 -1.46
N HIS A 391 1.71 32.04 -1.48
CA HIS A 391 0.80 32.68 -0.53
C HIS A 391 -0.63 32.17 -0.63
N GLY A 392 -1.20 32.09 -1.83
CA GLY A 392 -2.59 31.68 -2.06
C GLY A 392 -2.79 30.20 -2.36
N LEU A 393 -1.70 29.42 -2.46
CA LEU A 393 -1.77 28.00 -2.78
C LEU A 393 -2.34 27.20 -1.62
N GLY A 394 -3.37 26.37 -1.89
CA GLY A 394 -3.86 25.33 -1.02
C GLY A 394 -3.15 23.99 -1.28
N HIS A 395 -3.86 22.87 -1.04
CA HIS A 395 -3.33 21.54 -1.28
C HIS A 395 -3.45 21.14 -2.75
N GLN A 396 -2.59 21.68 -3.62
CA GLN A 396 -2.67 21.54 -5.06
C GLN A 396 -1.27 21.44 -5.69
N TRP A 397 -1.21 20.87 -6.90
CA TRP A 397 -0.03 20.88 -7.75
C TRP A 397 -0.07 22.14 -8.61
N PRO A 398 0.83 23.13 -8.44
CA PRO A 398 0.87 24.31 -9.27
C PRO A 398 1.19 23.97 -10.74
N SER A 399 0.37 24.45 -11.66
CA SER A 399 0.58 24.28 -13.10
C SER A 399 0.01 25.47 -13.86
N ILE A 400 0.63 25.81 -14.97
CA ILE A 400 0.13 26.83 -15.91
C ILE A 400 -0.96 26.30 -16.85
N LYS A 401 -1.32 25.00 -16.72
CA LYS A 401 -2.38 24.35 -17.50
C LYS A 401 -3.62 24.11 -16.65
N GLY A 402 -4.79 24.14 -17.30
CA GLY A 402 -6.05 23.86 -16.67
C GLY A 402 -6.95 25.10 -16.50
N THR A 403 -7.94 24.97 -15.60
CA THR A 403 -8.92 26.03 -15.32
C THR A 403 -8.39 27.10 -14.36
N ARG A 404 -7.31 26.81 -13.66
CA ARG A 404 -6.60 27.73 -12.76
C ARG A 404 -5.14 27.75 -13.18
N VAL A 405 -4.63 28.94 -13.49
CA VAL A 405 -3.24 29.18 -13.83
C VAL A 405 -2.53 29.65 -12.56
N PHE A 406 -1.36 29.10 -12.29
CA PHE A 406 -0.50 29.50 -11.19
C PHE A 406 0.71 30.27 -11.72
N ASP A 407 1.35 31.09 -10.89
CA ASP A 407 2.53 31.86 -11.28
C ASP A 407 3.78 31.01 -11.48
N ILE A 408 3.74 29.71 -11.12
CA ILE A 408 4.77 28.73 -11.43
C ILE A 408 4.17 27.48 -12.09
N ASP A 409 4.98 26.80 -12.88
CA ASP A 409 4.70 25.45 -13.37
C ASP A 409 5.63 24.45 -12.67
N SER A 410 5.07 23.63 -11.78
CA SER A 410 5.87 22.71 -10.96
C SER A 410 6.71 21.77 -11.80
N ALA A 411 6.17 21.22 -12.92
CA ALA A 411 6.95 20.33 -13.77
C ALA A 411 8.21 21.02 -14.34
N SER A 412 8.07 22.27 -14.76
CA SER A 412 9.17 23.06 -15.32
C SER A 412 10.23 23.40 -14.27
N VAL A 413 9.82 23.96 -13.11
CA VAL A 413 10.78 24.36 -12.08
C VAL A 413 11.46 23.15 -11.42
N ILE A 414 10.75 22.03 -11.28
CA ILE A 414 11.32 20.79 -10.75
C ILE A 414 12.35 20.21 -11.73
N TRP A 415 12.06 20.19 -13.03
CA TRP A 415 13.04 19.70 -13.99
C TRP A 415 14.26 20.63 -14.09
N GLU A 416 14.07 21.96 -14.11
CA GLU A 416 15.16 22.92 -14.05
C GLU A 416 16.06 22.69 -12.84
N PHE A 417 15.48 22.37 -11.69
CA PHE A 417 16.21 22.02 -10.49
C PHE A 417 16.95 20.69 -10.66
N PHE A 418 16.26 19.61 -11.03
CA PHE A 418 16.85 18.26 -11.15
C PHE A 418 17.99 18.21 -12.17
N SER A 419 17.85 18.93 -13.29
CA SER A 419 18.81 18.91 -14.38
C SER A 419 20.21 19.37 -13.98
N LYS A 420 20.36 20.07 -12.86
CA LYS A 420 21.64 20.59 -12.33
C LYS A 420 22.47 19.53 -11.60
N TYR A 421 21.88 18.39 -11.22
CA TYR A 421 22.50 17.49 -10.26
C TYR A 421 22.60 16.04 -10.77
N ASP A 422 23.60 15.35 -10.25
CA ASP A 422 23.67 13.89 -10.21
C ASP A 422 23.95 13.39 -8.76
N VAL A 423 24.11 12.10 -8.55
CA VAL A 423 24.40 11.52 -7.20
C VAL A 423 25.70 12.04 -6.59
N TYR A 424 26.54 12.73 -7.33
CA TYR A 424 27.80 13.31 -6.83
C TYR A 424 27.67 14.81 -6.50
N GLY A 425 26.56 15.43 -6.82
CA GLY A 425 26.27 16.87 -6.60
C GLY A 425 26.03 17.64 -7.87
N SER A 426 26.41 18.93 -7.90
CA SER A 426 26.24 19.78 -9.08
C SER A 426 27.09 19.27 -10.26
N MET A 427 26.50 19.32 -11.45
CA MET A 427 27.15 19.01 -12.72
C MET A 427 27.72 20.24 -13.43
N GLU A 428 27.56 21.45 -12.84
CA GLU A 428 28.07 22.72 -13.35
C GLU A 428 29.50 23.03 -12.88
#